data_a43bd6fb3178ef8a17b98f2517d6d359
#
_entry.id   a43bd6fb3178ef8a17b98f2517d6d359
#
_cell.length_a   1.000
_cell.length_b   1.000
_cell.length_c   1.000
_cell.angle_alpha   90.00
_cell.angle_beta   90.00
_cell.angle_gamma   90.00
#
_symmetry.space_group_name_H-M   'P 1'
#
loop_
_entity.id
_entity.type
_entity.pdbx_description
1 polymer ?
#
loop_
_entity_poly.entity_id
_entity_poly.type
_entity_poly.pdbx_seq_one_letter_code
_entity_poly.pdbx_strand_id
1 'polypeptide(L)'
;AEFERAVAWAQALKVGRLHAPAGRVPPGCDGDRALHTLRSNLCWAAERAASEGLDVMIEPVNRHDLPGFAIHTVAQALELLHDIDQPNLGLIFDVYHVGREEGDVTARLREALPWVMHVQVGSPPDRHEPGCGEIDVCWLIGELDRLGYGGWVGCEYRPSRGTALSLEWARGYGIDPDALREAAA
;
A
#
# COMPACT_ATOMS: atom_id res chain seq x y z
N ALA A 1 -0.61 2.70 22.68
CA ALA A 1 0.76 2.27 23.00
C ALA A 1 1.56 1.94 21.73
N GLU A 2 1.06 1.09 20.80
CA GLU A 2 1.79 0.70 19.58
C GLU A 2 1.96 1.86 18.62
N PHE A 3 0.92 2.61 18.34
CA PHE A 3 0.96 3.76 17.46
C PHE A 3 1.96 4.83 17.95
N GLU A 4 2.02 5.08 19.26
CA GLU A 4 3.01 6.02 19.83
C GLU A 4 4.46 5.56 19.60
N ARG A 5 4.70 4.25 19.64
CA ARG A 5 6.02 3.71 19.27
C ARG A 5 6.32 3.89 17.79
N ALA A 6 5.32 3.71 16.92
CA ALA A 6 5.47 3.96 15.49
C ALA A 6 5.80 5.43 15.20
N VAL A 7 5.12 6.37 15.85
CA VAL A 7 5.43 7.79 15.76
C VAL A 7 6.88 8.08 16.20
N ALA A 8 7.31 7.54 17.34
CA ALA A 8 8.68 7.72 17.82
C ALA A 8 9.73 7.16 16.84
N TRP A 9 9.46 6.00 16.23
CA TRP A 9 10.31 5.43 15.18
C TRP A 9 10.33 6.28 13.92
N ALA A 10 9.17 6.77 13.48
CA ALA A 10 9.07 7.65 12.31
C ALA A 10 9.95 8.90 12.47
N GLN A 11 9.91 9.52 13.63
CA GLN A 11 10.76 10.67 13.96
C GLN A 11 12.26 10.31 13.99
N ALA A 12 12.62 9.21 14.65
CA ALA A 12 14.01 8.75 14.74
C ALA A 12 14.60 8.42 13.36
N LEU A 13 13.81 7.82 12.48
CA LEU A 13 14.18 7.44 11.11
C LEU A 13 13.95 8.55 10.09
N LYS A 14 13.34 9.67 10.49
CA LYS A 14 12.99 10.81 9.63
C LYS A 14 12.11 10.40 8.44
N VAL A 15 11.16 9.49 8.66
CA VAL A 15 10.14 9.13 7.68
C VAL A 15 8.88 9.95 7.90
N GLY A 16 8.20 10.34 6.82
CA GLY A 16 7.01 11.21 6.88
C GLY A 16 5.68 10.46 6.90
N ARG A 17 5.68 9.12 6.82
CA ARG A 17 4.46 8.33 6.63
C ARG A 17 4.45 7.08 7.49
N LEU A 18 3.26 6.74 7.99
CA LEU A 18 3.00 5.53 8.78
C LEU A 18 1.92 4.69 8.09
N HIS A 19 2.15 3.40 7.94
CA HIS A 19 1.13 2.44 7.53
C HIS A 19 0.34 1.97 8.76
N ALA A 20 -0.99 2.11 8.71
CA ALA A 20 -1.92 1.64 9.73
C ALA A 20 -2.82 0.52 9.17
N PRO A 21 -2.38 -0.76 9.21
CA PRO A 21 -3.17 -1.87 8.71
C PRO A 21 -4.53 -1.97 9.39
N ALA A 22 -5.59 -2.15 8.60
CA ALA A 22 -6.96 -2.25 9.12
C ALA A 22 -7.17 -3.47 10.04
N GLY A 23 -6.36 -4.52 9.87
CA GLY A 23 -6.46 -5.74 10.66
C GLY A 23 -7.61 -6.65 10.25
N ARG A 24 -7.73 -7.79 10.94
CA ARG A 24 -8.80 -8.76 10.73
C ARG A 24 -9.97 -8.50 11.68
N VAL A 25 -11.19 -8.65 11.18
CA VAL A 25 -12.39 -8.68 12.02
C VAL A 25 -12.33 -9.92 12.92
N PRO A 26 -12.39 -9.78 14.25
CA PRO A 26 -12.34 -10.93 15.15
C PRO A 26 -13.53 -11.88 14.93
N PRO A 27 -13.35 -13.19 15.07
CA PRO A 27 -14.46 -14.14 15.01
C PRO A 27 -15.58 -13.78 16.00
N GLY A 28 -16.82 -13.77 15.49
CA GLY A 28 -18.00 -13.41 16.29
C GLY A 28 -18.17 -11.91 16.56
N CYS A 29 -17.30 -11.07 16.05
CA CYS A 29 -17.52 -9.62 16.06
C CYS A 29 -18.46 -9.23 14.93
N ASP A 30 -19.38 -8.32 15.22
CA ASP A 30 -20.21 -7.67 14.22
C ASP A 30 -19.34 -6.80 13.31
N GLY A 31 -19.53 -6.93 11.98
CA GLY A 31 -18.73 -6.22 10.96
C GLY A 31 -18.88 -4.70 11.08
N ASP A 32 -20.09 -4.21 11.29
CA ASP A 32 -20.36 -2.77 11.41
C ASP A 32 -19.68 -2.19 12.66
N ARG A 33 -19.68 -2.94 13.76
CA ARG A 33 -18.95 -2.57 14.97
C ARG A 33 -17.44 -2.55 14.75
N ALA A 34 -16.90 -3.51 14.00
CA ALA A 34 -15.48 -3.54 13.65
C ALA A 34 -15.09 -2.33 12.81
N LEU A 35 -15.88 -2.00 11.78
CA LEU A 35 -15.66 -0.82 10.94
C LEU A 35 -15.78 0.49 11.72
N HIS A 36 -16.76 0.60 12.61
CA HIS A 36 -16.87 1.78 13.50
C HIS A 36 -15.62 1.93 14.38
N THR A 37 -15.11 0.83 14.93
CA THR A 37 -13.89 0.85 15.74
C THR A 37 -12.67 1.26 14.91
N LEU A 38 -12.53 0.69 13.70
CA LEU A 38 -11.47 1.04 12.76
C LEU A 38 -11.50 2.53 12.42
N ARG A 39 -12.68 3.05 12.06
CA ARG A 39 -12.87 4.48 11.77
C ARG A 39 -12.43 5.36 12.94
N SER A 40 -12.88 5.05 14.16
CA SER A 40 -12.52 5.82 15.36
C SER A 40 -11.02 5.80 15.63
N ASN A 41 -10.38 4.63 15.44
CA ASN A 41 -8.93 4.48 15.61
C ASN A 41 -8.15 5.24 14.55
N LEU A 42 -8.59 5.25 13.29
CA LEU A 42 -7.93 5.97 12.21
C LEU A 42 -8.06 7.49 12.37
N CYS A 43 -9.24 7.98 12.79
CA CYS A 43 -9.43 9.39 13.11
C CYS A 43 -8.44 9.83 14.19
N TRP A 44 -8.39 9.10 15.31
CA TRP A 44 -7.42 9.37 16.37
C TRP A 44 -5.97 9.28 15.89
N ALA A 45 -5.63 8.28 15.09
CA ALA A 45 -4.28 8.09 14.57
C ALA A 45 -3.85 9.24 13.63
N ALA A 46 -4.74 9.69 12.76
CA ALA A 46 -4.50 10.82 11.86
C ALA A 46 -4.30 12.12 12.64
N GLU A 47 -5.18 12.42 13.62
CA GLU A 47 -5.03 13.60 14.50
C GLU A 47 -3.70 13.55 15.27
N ARG A 48 -3.36 12.40 15.84
CA ARG A 48 -2.11 12.22 16.57
C ARG A 48 -0.87 12.37 15.69
N ALA A 49 -0.91 11.79 14.48
CA ALA A 49 0.17 11.89 13.51
C ALA A 49 0.35 13.34 12.99
N ALA A 50 -0.74 14.06 12.77
CA ALA A 50 -0.72 15.46 12.30
C ALA A 50 0.07 16.37 13.24
N SER A 51 -0.02 16.16 14.56
CA SER A 51 0.74 16.93 15.55
C SER A 51 2.27 16.76 15.42
N GLU A 52 2.73 15.76 14.70
CA GLU A 52 4.15 15.47 14.42
C GLU A 52 4.52 15.67 12.93
N GLY A 53 3.58 16.19 12.13
CA GLY A 53 3.79 16.36 10.68
C GLY A 53 3.87 15.06 9.90
N LEU A 54 3.21 14.00 10.37
CA LEU A 54 3.21 12.68 9.75
C LEU A 54 1.88 12.40 9.05
N ASP A 55 1.96 11.70 7.91
CA ASP A 55 0.81 11.12 7.24
C ASP A 55 0.52 9.71 7.75
N VAL A 56 -0.73 9.28 7.67
CA VAL A 56 -1.18 7.92 7.94
C VAL A 56 -1.76 7.31 6.67
N MET A 57 -1.43 6.07 6.39
CA MET A 57 -1.93 5.37 5.21
C MET A 57 -2.64 4.08 5.62
N ILE A 58 -3.77 3.79 4.96
CA ILE A 58 -4.45 2.50 5.01
C ILE A 58 -4.22 1.74 3.70
N GLU A 59 -4.41 0.43 3.74
CA GLU A 59 -4.24 -0.44 2.59
C GLU A 59 -5.40 -1.44 2.49
N PRO A 60 -6.09 -1.53 1.34
CA PRO A 60 -6.98 -2.64 1.03
C PRO A 60 -6.15 -3.91 0.77
N VAL A 61 -6.43 -4.97 1.51
CA VAL A 61 -5.69 -6.24 1.38
C VAL A 61 -6.63 -7.35 0.95
N ASN A 62 -6.30 -8.08 -0.11
CA ASN A 62 -7.14 -9.11 -0.71
C ASN A 62 -7.51 -10.22 0.26
N ARG A 63 -8.75 -10.73 0.15
CA ARG A 63 -9.31 -11.79 1.01
C ARG A 63 -8.71 -13.17 0.76
N HIS A 64 -8.07 -13.38 -0.39
CA HIS A 64 -7.45 -14.66 -0.72
C HIS A 64 -6.23 -14.92 0.16
N ASP A 65 -5.42 -13.88 0.41
CA ASP A 65 -4.23 -13.98 1.26
C ASP A 65 -4.55 -13.75 2.74
N LEU A 66 -5.46 -12.80 3.03
CA LEU A 66 -5.86 -12.45 4.39
C LEU A 66 -7.39 -12.53 4.58
N PRO A 67 -7.96 -13.74 4.70
CA PRO A 67 -9.38 -13.90 4.98
C PRO A 67 -9.81 -13.14 6.24
N GLY A 68 -10.92 -12.41 6.14
CA GLY A 68 -11.46 -11.61 7.22
C GLY A 68 -10.77 -10.27 7.47
N PHE A 69 -9.87 -9.83 6.58
CA PHE A 69 -9.31 -8.48 6.66
C PHE A 69 -10.43 -7.43 6.50
N ALA A 70 -10.38 -6.36 7.30
CA ALA A 70 -11.53 -5.45 7.43
C ALA A 70 -11.79 -4.62 6.17
N ILE A 71 -10.74 -4.22 5.45
CA ILE A 71 -10.80 -3.43 4.22
C ILE A 71 -10.08 -4.19 3.11
N HIS A 72 -10.80 -4.59 2.05
CA HIS A 72 -10.25 -5.44 1.01
C HIS A 72 -10.49 -4.91 -0.42
N THR A 73 -11.27 -3.83 -0.58
CA THR A 73 -11.46 -3.17 -1.88
C THR A 73 -11.09 -1.69 -1.82
N VAL A 74 -10.73 -1.14 -2.97
CA VAL A 74 -10.48 0.30 -3.14
C VAL A 74 -11.71 1.11 -2.72
N ALA A 75 -12.90 0.69 -3.16
CA ALA A 75 -14.15 1.39 -2.84
C ALA A 75 -14.38 1.50 -1.33
N GLN A 76 -14.18 0.42 -0.56
CA GLN A 76 -14.29 0.45 0.91
C GLN A 76 -13.28 1.41 1.55
N ALA A 77 -12.04 1.43 1.04
CA ALA A 77 -11.04 2.35 1.55
C ALA A 77 -11.41 3.80 1.27
N LEU A 78 -11.87 4.12 0.05
CA LEU A 78 -12.28 5.48 -0.32
C LEU A 78 -13.49 5.95 0.50
N GLU A 79 -14.49 5.10 0.72
CA GLU A 79 -15.62 5.42 1.59
C GLU A 79 -15.14 5.79 3.01
N LEU A 80 -14.25 4.98 3.57
CA LEU A 80 -13.69 5.23 4.89
C LEU A 80 -12.87 6.53 4.96
N LEU A 81 -12.05 6.82 3.94
CA LEU A 81 -11.26 8.04 3.86
C LEU A 81 -12.16 9.28 3.73
N HIS A 82 -13.20 9.22 2.90
CA HIS A 82 -14.20 10.28 2.78
C HIS A 82 -14.95 10.54 4.09
N ASP A 83 -15.32 9.48 4.78
CA ASP A 83 -16.04 9.57 6.04
C ASP A 83 -15.21 10.19 7.18
N ILE A 84 -13.89 9.93 7.21
CA ILE A 84 -12.98 10.45 8.22
C ILE A 84 -12.55 11.89 7.90
N ASP A 85 -12.37 12.20 6.61
CA ASP A 85 -12.04 13.53 6.07
C ASP A 85 -10.84 14.21 6.76
N GLN A 86 -9.74 13.46 6.93
CA GLN A 86 -8.49 13.98 7.49
C GLN A 86 -7.44 14.20 6.38
N PRO A 87 -6.84 15.41 6.27
CA PRO A 87 -5.95 15.76 5.15
C PRO A 87 -4.64 14.96 5.13
N ASN A 88 -4.24 14.37 6.26
CA ASN A 88 -3.05 13.54 6.40
C ASN A 88 -3.36 12.04 6.47
N LEU A 89 -4.57 11.63 6.04
CA LEU A 89 -4.96 10.23 5.92
C LEU A 89 -5.15 9.87 4.45
N GLY A 90 -4.47 8.82 3.98
CA GLY A 90 -4.53 8.42 2.58
C GLY A 90 -4.37 6.92 2.37
N LEU A 91 -4.09 6.56 1.13
CA LEU A 91 -4.13 5.20 0.63
C LEU A 91 -2.74 4.71 0.22
N ILE A 92 -2.43 3.46 0.58
CA ILE A 92 -1.47 2.63 -0.13
C ILE A 92 -2.24 1.89 -1.23
N PHE A 93 -1.83 2.08 -2.48
CA PHE A 93 -2.36 1.35 -3.61
C PHE A 93 -1.40 0.21 -3.98
N ASP A 94 -1.68 -1.00 -3.49
CA ASP A 94 -0.92 -2.19 -3.87
C ASP A 94 -1.55 -2.86 -5.09
N VAL A 95 -0.81 -2.81 -6.21
CA VAL A 95 -1.22 -3.40 -7.50
C VAL A 95 -1.56 -4.88 -7.37
N TYR A 96 -0.82 -5.63 -6.56
CA TYR A 96 -1.08 -7.04 -6.32
C TYR A 96 -2.41 -7.27 -5.60
N HIS A 97 -2.65 -6.55 -4.51
CA HIS A 97 -3.88 -6.72 -3.74
C HIS A 97 -5.12 -6.30 -4.53
N VAL A 98 -5.06 -5.18 -5.24
CA VAL A 98 -6.17 -4.73 -6.09
C VAL A 98 -6.40 -5.70 -7.26
N GLY A 99 -5.34 -6.13 -7.94
CA GLY A 99 -5.45 -7.10 -9.03
C GLY A 99 -6.05 -8.43 -8.59
N ARG A 100 -5.65 -8.90 -7.42
CA ARG A 100 -6.07 -10.18 -6.85
C ARG A 100 -7.53 -10.17 -6.36
N GLU A 101 -8.01 -9.03 -5.84
CA GLU A 101 -9.36 -8.89 -5.26
C GLU A 101 -10.39 -8.41 -6.29
N GLU A 102 -10.08 -7.36 -7.03
CA GLU A 102 -11.06 -6.62 -7.84
C GLU A 102 -10.83 -6.75 -9.34
N GLY A 103 -9.57 -6.85 -9.78
CA GLY A 103 -9.23 -6.66 -11.19
C GLY A 103 -9.40 -5.19 -11.63
N ASP A 104 -9.41 -4.95 -12.95
CA ASP A 104 -9.53 -3.61 -13.55
C ASP A 104 -8.65 -2.55 -12.85
N VAL A 105 -7.40 -2.94 -12.58
CA VAL A 105 -6.46 -2.19 -11.74
C VAL A 105 -6.30 -0.74 -12.19
N THR A 106 -6.32 -0.50 -13.51
CA THR A 106 -6.19 0.85 -14.07
C THR A 106 -7.35 1.75 -13.70
N ALA A 107 -8.59 1.25 -13.76
CA ALA A 107 -9.75 2.03 -13.36
C ALA A 107 -9.72 2.33 -11.86
N ARG A 108 -9.39 1.32 -11.05
CA ARG A 108 -9.23 1.50 -9.60
C ARG A 108 -8.14 2.51 -9.25
N LEU A 109 -6.99 2.46 -9.95
CA LEU A 109 -5.91 3.44 -9.76
C LEU A 109 -6.36 4.87 -10.05
N ARG A 110 -7.04 5.08 -11.17
CA ARG A 110 -7.54 6.40 -11.55
C ARG A 110 -8.55 6.96 -10.56
N GLU A 111 -9.44 6.12 -10.06
CA GLU A 111 -10.43 6.47 -9.05
C GLU A 111 -9.76 6.85 -7.72
N ALA A 112 -8.78 6.07 -7.28
CA ALA A 112 -8.11 6.24 -6.00
C ALA A 112 -7.05 7.34 -5.98
N LEU A 113 -6.53 7.75 -7.14
CA LEU A 113 -5.33 8.58 -7.27
C LEU A 113 -5.30 9.82 -6.38
N PRO A 114 -6.39 10.58 -6.19
CA PRO A 114 -6.38 11.74 -5.28
C PRO A 114 -6.02 11.43 -3.82
N TRP A 115 -6.17 10.16 -3.41
CA TRP A 115 -5.90 9.68 -2.06
C TRP A 115 -4.62 8.88 -1.94
N VAL A 116 -3.99 8.53 -3.08
CA VAL A 116 -2.81 7.66 -3.10
C VAL A 116 -1.59 8.39 -2.62
N MET A 117 -1.06 8.00 -1.48
CA MET A 117 0.18 8.50 -0.90
C MET A 117 1.38 7.58 -1.21
N HIS A 118 1.12 6.30 -1.46
CA HIS A 118 2.15 5.32 -1.80
C HIS A 118 1.59 4.25 -2.74
N VAL A 119 2.42 3.79 -3.66
CA VAL A 119 2.09 2.67 -4.56
C VAL A 119 3.02 1.51 -4.26
N GLN A 120 2.47 0.30 -4.25
CA GLN A 120 3.27 -0.93 -4.14
C GLN A 120 3.02 -1.82 -5.36
N VAL A 121 4.06 -2.55 -5.79
CA VAL A 121 3.98 -3.42 -6.95
C VAL A 121 4.39 -4.85 -6.63
N GLY A 122 3.58 -5.77 -7.11
CA GLY A 122 3.79 -7.18 -7.17
C GLY A 122 2.86 -7.76 -8.22
N SER A 123 3.20 -8.89 -8.83
CA SER A 123 2.42 -9.49 -9.92
C SER A 123 1.58 -10.66 -9.41
N PRO A 124 0.22 -10.61 -9.55
CA PRO A 124 -0.61 -11.80 -9.33
C PRO A 124 -0.30 -12.88 -10.41
N PRO A 125 -0.54 -14.19 -10.15
CA PRO A 125 -1.15 -14.69 -8.90
C PRO A 125 -0.17 -14.92 -7.75
N ASP A 126 1.15 -15.06 -8.00
CA ASP A 126 2.13 -15.58 -7.04
C ASP A 126 2.86 -14.49 -6.25
N ARG A 127 2.52 -13.21 -6.49
CA ARG A 127 3.16 -12.03 -5.90
C ARG A 127 4.66 -11.96 -6.22
N HIS A 128 5.03 -12.32 -7.45
CA HIS A 128 6.41 -12.19 -7.93
C HIS A 128 6.70 -10.79 -8.49
N GLU A 129 7.94 -10.60 -8.97
CA GLU A 129 8.40 -9.36 -9.61
C GLU A 129 7.58 -9.02 -10.86
N PRO A 130 7.50 -7.74 -11.25
CA PRO A 130 6.93 -7.29 -12.52
C PRO A 130 7.45 -8.09 -13.71
N GLY A 131 6.52 -8.47 -14.61
CA GLY A 131 6.82 -9.33 -15.76
C GLY A 131 6.67 -10.83 -15.52
N CYS A 132 6.42 -11.25 -14.26
CA CYS A 132 6.20 -12.65 -13.90
C CYS A 132 4.73 -12.98 -13.59
N GLY A 133 3.77 -12.19 -14.08
CA GLY A 133 2.35 -12.40 -13.78
C GLY A 133 1.44 -11.80 -14.85
N GLU A 134 0.14 -11.70 -14.52
CA GLU A 134 -0.91 -11.31 -15.45
C GLU A 134 -1.14 -9.80 -15.60
N ILE A 135 -0.42 -8.97 -14.81
CA ILE A 135 -0.55 -7.51 -14.87
C ILE A 135 0.73 -6.91 -15.47
N ASP A 136 0.57 -6.06 -16.46
CA ASP A 136 1.66 -5.23 -16.98
C ASP A 136 1.94 -4.06 -16.04
N VAL A 137 2.78 -4.32 -15.04
CA VAL A 137 3.18 -3.32 -14.03
C VAL A 137 3.97 -2.17 -14.66
N CYS A 138 4.80 -2.43 -15.69
CA CYS A 138 5.56 -1.38 -16.35
C CYS A 138 4.62 -0.40 -17.07
N TRP A 139 3.56 -0.89 -17.69
CA TRP A 139 2.53 -0.05 -18.27
C TRP A 139 1.81 0.80 -17.20
N LEU A 140 1.50 0.20 -16.03
CA LEU A 140 0.88 0.93 -14.92
C LEU A 140 1.79 2.04 -14.35
N ILE A 141 3.12 1.82 -14.27
CA ILE A 141 4.07 2.86 -13.87
C ILE A 141 4.03 4.02 -14.88
N GLY A 142 4.02 3.71 -16.18
CA GLY A 142 3.83 4.75 -17.22
C GLY A 142 2.48 5.48 -17.12
N GLU A 143 1.45 4.81 -16.62
CA GLU A 143 0.14 5.45 -16.36
C GLU A 143 0.21 6.38 -15.15
N LEU A 144 0.90 6.00 -14.07
CA LEU A 144 1.16 6.86 -12.92
C LEU A 144 1.87 8.16 -13.34
N ASP A 145 2.88 8.07 -14.20
CA ASP A 145 3.58 9.24 -14.74
C ASP A 145 2.63 10.15 -15.54
N ARG A 146 1.78 9.57 -16.41
CA ARG A 146 0.79 10.33 -17.18
C ARG A 146 -0.25 11.01 -16.31
N LEU A 147 -0.59 10.42 -15.18
CA LEU A 147 -1.53 10.96 -14.21
C LEU A 147 -0.90 11.96 -13.24
N GLY A 148 0.44 12.19 -13.32
CA GLY A 148 1.16 13.15 -12.50
C GLY A 148 1.43 12.66 -11.07
N TYR A 149 1.45 11.35 -10.84
CA TYR A 149 1.82 10.82 -9.54
C TYR A 149 3.31 11.07 -9.25
N GLY A 150 3.59 11.85 -8.20
CA GLY A 150 4.95 12.22 -7.80
C GLY A 150 5.48 11.47 -6.57
N GLY A 151 4.79 10.41 -6.14
CA GLY A 151 5.18 9.60 -4.98
C GLY A 151 6.13 8.46 -5.31
N TRP A 152 6.35 7.60 -4.33
CA TRP A 152 7.21 6.42 -4.47
C TRP A 152 6.42 5.20 -4.94
N VAL A 153 7.08 4.36 -5.74
CA VAL A 153 6.61 3.01 -6.10
C VAL A 153 7.50 2.00 -5.40
N GLY A 154 6.96 1.32 -4.41
CA GLY A 154 7.65 0.32 -3.60
C GLY A 154 7.56 -1.08 -4.21
N CYS A 155 8.67 -1.82 -4.21
CA CYS A 155 8.70 -3.23 -4.61
C CYS A 155 8.24 -4.10 -3.43
N GLU A 156 7.01 -4.63 -3.49
CA GLU A 156 6.48 -5.53 -2.47
C GLU A 156 6.07 -6.88 -3.08
N TYR A 157 7.05 -7.73 -3.32
CA TYR A 157 6.84 -9.03 -3.93
C TYR A 157 7.79 -10.09 -3.37
N ARG A 158 7.52 -11.34 -3.71
CA ARG A 158 8.36 -12.50 -3.39
C ARG A 158 9.29 -12.76 -4.57
N PRO A 159 10.59 -12.47 -4.47
CA PRO A 159 11.54 -12.69 -5.56
C PRO A 159 11.54 -14.14 -6.04
N SER A 160 11.27 -14.38 -7.32
CA SER A 160 11.28 -15.74 -7.90
C SER A 160 12.70 -16.29 -8.06
N ARG A 161 13.71 -15.40 -8.20
CA ARG A 161 15.11 -15.76 -8.50
C ARG A 161 16.12 -15.10 -7.55
N GLY A 162 15.71 -14.71 -6.35
CA GLY A 162 16.51 -13.93 -5.42
C GLY A 162 16.45 -12.43 -5.71
N THR A 163 16.72 -11.62 -4.67
CA THR A 163 16.43 -10.17 -4.65
C THR A 163 17.06 -9.41 -5.82
N ALA A 164 18.38 -9.53 -6.02
CA ALA A 164 19.07 -8.77 -7.06
C ALA A 164 18.58 -9.13 -8.48
N LEU A 165 18.37 -10.44 -8.77
CA LEU A 165 17.86 -10.87 -10.07
C LEU A 165 16.41 -10.45 -10.30
N SER A 166 15.62 -10.39 -9.27
CA SER A 166 14.22 -9.97 -9.36
C SER A 166 14.04 -8.47 -9.60
N LEU A 167 15.09 -7.67 -9.52
CA LEU A 167 15.08 -6.24 -9.80
C LEU A 167 15.54 -5.90 -11.22
N GLU A 168 15.84 -6.88 -12.08
CA GLU A 168 16.29 -6.63 -13.45
C GLU A 168 15.27 -5.84 -14.30
N TRP A 169 13.99 -6.03 -14.06
CA TRP A 169 12.93 -5.25 -14.71
C TRP A 169 13.04 -3.74 -14.43
N ALA A 170 13.64 -3.37 -13.30
CA ALA A 170 13.72 -1.99 -12.83
C ALA A 170 14.96 -1.23 -13.34
N ARG A 171 15.83 -1.85 -14.19
CA ARG A 171 16.98 -1.17 -14.80
C ARG A 171 16.59 0.10 -15.56
N GLY A 172 15.45 0.05 -16.27
CA GLY A 172 14.92 1.21 -16.98
C GLY A 172 14.51 2.38 -16.08
N TYR A 173 14.39 2.14 -14.79
CA TYR A 173 14.05 3.14 -13.76
C TYR A 173 15.26 3.53 -12.89
N GLY A 174 16.47 3.22 -13.32
CA GLY A 174 17.71 3.61 -12.62
C GLY A 174 18.15 2.69 -11.49
N ILE A 175 17.54 1.52 -11.34
CA ILE A 175 17.98 0.48 -10.40
C ILE A 175 19.10 -0.33 -11.03
N ASP A 176 20.24 -0.46 -10.33
CA ASP A 176 21.34 -1.32 -10.74
C ASP A 176 21.41 -2.60 -9.90
N PRO A 177 20.87 -3.73 -10.39
CA PRO A 177 20.88 -4.99 -9.67
C PRO A 177 22.29 -5.60 -9.51
N ASP A 178 23.25 -5.24 -10.33
CA ASP A 178 24.61 -5.77 -10.24
C ASP A 178 25.36 -5.16 -9.06
N ALA A 179 25.19 -3.86 -8.81
CA ALA A 179 25.71 -3.21 -7.61
C ALA A 179 25.14 -3.84 -6.31
N LEU A 180 23.89 -4.29 -6.34
CA LEU A 180 23.29 -5.00 -5.19
C LEU A 180 23.86 -6.40 -4.98
N ARG A 181 24.30 -7.10 -6.04
CA ARG A 181 24.98 -8.40 -5.94
C ARG A 181 26.36 -8.26 -5.33
N GLU A 182 27.12 -7.25 -5.75
CA GLU A 182 28.46 -6.98 -5.23
C GLU A 182 28.43 -6.60 -3.74
N ALA A 183 27.43 -5.82 -3.30
CA ALA A 183 27.27 -5.43 -1.91
C ALA A 183 26.85 -6.59 -0.99
N ALA A 184 26.33 -7.68 -1.55
CA ALA A 184 25.86 -8.87 -0.81
C ALA A 184 26.87 -10.03 -0.79
N ALA A 185 28.01 -9.92 -1.50
CA ALA A 185 29.06 -10.92 -1.58
C ALA A 185 30.17 -10.68 -0.53
#